data_5238c3204c3ca78b6e8ff0fba1c69b3e
#
_entry.id   5238c3204c3ca78b6e8ff0fba1c69b3e
#
_cell.length_a   1.000
_cell.length_b   1.000
_cell.length_c   1.000
_cell.angle_alpha   90.00
_cell.angle_beta   90.00
_cell.angle_gamma   90.00
#
_symmetry.space_group_name_H-M   'P 1'
#
loop_
_entity.id
_entity.type
_entity.pdbx_description
1 polymer ?
#
loop_
_entity_poly.entity_id
_entity_poly.type
_entity_poly.pdbx_seq_one_letter_code
_entity_poly.pdbx_strand_id
1 'polypeptide(L)'
;AGSTADAFTLFEKFEAALEKYHGQLARSAVELAKEWRSDRALRKLEAMLIVADADTTLLISGNGDVIEPEAGVLAIGSGGNYARAAATALAENTELGPEDVVRKALTIAGDICVYTNHSLTIETLNANAE
;
A
#
# COMPACT_ATOMS: atom_id res chain seq x y z
N ALA A 1 5.81 3.97 -1.08
CA ALA A 1 7.25 3.71 -1.00
C ALA A 1 7.96 4.30 -2.20
N GLY A 2 9.24 4.65 -2.03
CA GLY A 2 10.05 5.28 -3.04
C GLY A 2 10.64 6.58 -2.52
N SER A 3 10.94 7.51 -3.42
CA SER A 3 11.44 8.83 -3.02
C SER A 3 10.37 9.55 -2.20
N THR A 4 10.78 10.21 -1.11
CA THR A 4 9.85 10.91 -0.23
C THR A 4 9.07 12.00 -0.95
N ALA A 5 9.75 12.79 -1.78
CA ALA A 5 9.10 13.85 -2.53
C ALA A 5 8.05 13.29 -3.51
N ASP A 6 8.41 12.19 -4.20
CA ASP A 6 7.51 11.55 -5.14
C ASP A 6 6.29 10.92 -4.43
N ALA A 7 6.52 10.34 -3.26
CA ALA A 7 5.45 9.77 -2.45
C ALA A 7 4.45 10.84 -2.01
N PHE A 8 4.93 12.01 -1.60
CA PHE A 8 4.04 13.13 -1.25
C PHE A 8 3.22 13.61 -2.43
N THR A 9 3.83 13.71 -3.61
CA THR A 9 3.10 14.11 -4.82
C THR A 9 1.97 13.13 -5.11
N LEU A 10 2.24 11.85 -5.06
CA LEU A 10 1.23 10.81 -5.30
C LEU A 10 0.15 10.81 -4.22
N PHE A 11 0.53 11.03 -2.97
CA PHE A 11 -0.42 11.13 -1.87
C PHE A 11 -1.43 12.25 -2.12
N GLU A 12 -0.93 13.45 -2.47
CA GLU A 12 -1.79 14.59 -2.77
C GLU A 12 -2.71 14.33 -3.97
N LYS A 13 -2.18 13.69 -5.01
CA LYS A 13 -2.96 13.35 -6.19
C LYS A 13 -4.05 12.34 -5.87
N PHE A 14 -3.75 11.34 -5.06
CA PHE A 14 -4.74 10.36 -4.67
C PHE A 14 -5.83 10.96 -3.78
N GLU A 15 -5.44 11.81 -2.85
CA GLU A 15 -6.37 12.50 -1.97
C GLU A 15 -7.35 13.36 -2.78
N ALA A 16 -6.83 14.08 -3.78
CA ALA A 16 -7.67 14.86 -4.68
C ALA A 16 -8.62 13.98 -5.49
N ALA A 17 -8.16 12.83 -5.94
CA ALA A 17 -9.01 11.88 -6.67
C ALA A 17 -10.12 11.32 -5.77
N LEU A 18 -9.80 10.98 -4.51
CA LEU A 18 -10.80 10.51 -3.56
C LEU A 18 -11.89 11.55 -3.34
N GLU A 19 -11.51 12.81 -3.21
CA GLU A 19 -12.47 13.90 -3.03
C GLU A 19 -13.34 14.06 -4.28
N LYS A 20 -12.73 14.04 -5.46
CA LYS A 20 -13.44 14.17 -6.73
C LYS A 20 -14.44 13.03 -6.96
N TYR A 21 -14.09 11.82 -6.57
CA TYR A 21 -14.92 10.64 -6.80
C TYR A 21 -15.65 10.17 -5.55
N HIS A 22 -15.82 11.07 -4.59
CA HIS A 22 -16.66 10.85 -3.40
C HIS A 22 -16.27 9.62 -2.58
N GLY A 23 -14.96 9.40 -2.40
CA GLY A 23 -14.45 8.31 -1.57
C GLY A 23 -14.45 6.94 -2.24
N GLN A 24 -14.72 6.85 -3.54
CA GLN A 24 -14.67 5.59 -4.27
C GLN A 24 -13.21 5.20 -4.51
N LEU A 25 -12.71 4.27 -3.70
CA LEU A 25 -11.30 3.90 -3.70
C LEU A 25 -10.82 3.35 -5.05
N ALA A 26 -11.51 2.35 -5.57
CA ALA A 26 -11.11 1.69 -6.81
C ALA A 26 -11.13 2.67 -7.99
N ARG A 27 -12.15 3.50 -8.09
CA ARG A 27 -12.24 4.50 -9.14
C ARG A 27 -11.12 5.52 -9.03
N SER A 28 -10.86 6.00 -7.82
CA SER A 28 -9.78 6.96 -7.56
C SER A 28 -8.42 6.37 -7.94
N ALA A 29 -8.19 5.09 -7.61
CA ALA A 29 -6.97 4.39 -7.96
C ALA A 29 -6.79 4.25 -9.46
N VAL A 30 -7.84 3.85 -10.18
CA VAL A 30 -7.78 3.70 -11.64
C VAL A 30 -7.53 5.04 -12.33
N GLU A 31 -8.19 6.10 -11.87
CA GLU A 31 -7.99 7.42 -12.45
C GLU A 31 -6.59 7.96 -12.18
N LEU A 32 -6.05 7.75 -10.97
CA LEU A 32 -4.66 8.10 -10.68
C LEU A 32 -3.68 7.30 -11.55
N ALA A 33 -3.91 6.02 -11.73
CA ALA A 33 -3.05 5.18 -12.57
C ALA A 33 -3.04 5.66 -14.02
N LYS A 34 -4.20 6.06 -14.55
CA LYS A 34 -4.29 6.62 -15.90
C LYS A 34 -3.52 7.93 -16.02
N GLU A 35 -3.68 8.83 -15.06
CA GLU A 35 -2.95 10.09 -15.03
C GLU A 35 -1.45 9.84 -14.91
N TRP A 36 -1.05 8.95 -14.02
CA TRP A 36 0.36 8.61 -13.81
C TRP A 36 1.00 8.10 -15.09
N ARG A 37 0.32 7.23 -15.80
CA ARG A 37 0.83 6.66 -17.06
C ARG A 37 0.96 7.68 -18.18
N SER A 38 0.03 8.64 -18.23
CA SER A 38 -0.07 9.58 -19.38
C SER A 38 0.59 10.93 -19.15
N ASP A 39 0.79 11.35 -17.90
CA ASP A 39 1.40 12.65 -17.61
C ASP A 39 2.93 12.52 -17.55
N ARG A 40 3.64 13.29 -18.35
CA ARG A 40 5.09 13.25 -18.42
C ARG A 40 5.77 13.52 -17.09
N ALA A 41 5.24 14.46 -16.32
CA ALA A 41 5.79 14.81 -15.02
C ALA A 41 5.65 13.65 -14.04
N LEU A 42 4.48 13.02 -14.01
CA LEU A 42 4.21 11.91 -13.11
C LEU A 42 4.96 10.63 -13.50
N ARG A 43 5.18 10.42 -14.81
CA ARG A 43 5.89 9.22 -15.29
C ARG A 43 7.33 9.11 -14.80
N LYS A 44 7.91 10.22 -14.37
CA LYS A 44 9.27 10.24 -13.84
C LYS A 44 9.33 9.91 -12.35
N LEU A 45 8.19 9.80 -11.69
CA LEU A 45 8.15 9.50 -10.26
C LEU A 45 8.54 8.06 -9.99
N GLU A 46 9.45 7.89 -9.05
CA GLU A 46 9.92 6.57 -8.62
C GLU A 46 9.28 6.23 -7.28
N ALA A 47 8.06 5.74 -7.34
CA ALA A 47 7.33 5.37 -6.13
C ALA A 47 6.25 4.34 -6.47
N MET A 48 5.78 3.68 -5.45
CA MET A 48 4.61 2.82 -5.51
C MET A 48 3.68 3.22 -4.38
N LEU A 49 2.41 3.00 -4.55
CA LEU A 49 1.40 3.42 -3.58
C LEU A 49 0.47 2.26 -3.27
N ILE A 50 0.20 2.05 -1.98
CA ILE A 50 -0.86 1.16 -1.54
C ILE A 50 -1.98 2.03 -0.98
N VAL A 51 -3.19 1.75 -1.41
CA VAL A 51 -4.39 2.43 -0.89
C VAL A 51 -5.36 1.38 -0.38
N ALA A 52 -6.08 1.72 0.67
CA ALA A 52 -6.99 0.77 1.30
C ALA A 52 -8.19 1.47 1.91
N ASP A 53 -9.31 0.75 1.92
CA ASP A 53 -10.44 1.08 2.77
C ASP A 53 -10.85 -0.19 3.52
N ALA A 54 -12.00 -0.20 4.16
CA ALA A 54 -12.46 -1.34 4.96
C ALA A 54 -12.65 -2.61 4.13
N ASP A 55 -12.89 -2.47 2.84
CA ASP A 55 -13.26 -3.59 1.97
C ASP A 55 -12.19 -3.97 0.94
N THR A 56 -11.33 -3.04 0.59
CA THR A 56 -10.44 -3.20 -0.58
C THR A 56 -9.05 -2.67 -0.29
N THR A 57 -8.04 -3.36 -0.79
CA THR A 57 -6.64 -2.92 -0.77
C THR A 57 -6.11 -2.99 -2.19
N LEU A 58 -5.46 -1.94 -2.66
CA LEU A 58 -4.97 -1.84 -4.03
C LEU A 58 -3.54 -1.34 -4.07
N LEU A 59 -2.75 -1.91 -4.98
CA LEU A 59 -1.41 -1.43 -5.30
C LEU A 59 -1.49 -0.63 -6.61
N ILE A 60 -0.93 0.57 -6.59
CA ILE A 60 -0.86 1.43 -7.77
C ILE A 60 0.60 1.63 -8.15
N SER A 61 0.94 1.37 -9.41
CA SER A 61 2.30 1.54 -9.91
C SER A 61 2.36 2.57 -11.03
N GLY A 62 3.57 3.06 -11.30
CA GLY A 62 3.81 4.04 -12.35
C GLY A 62 3.59 3.53 -13.76
N ASN A 63 3.44 2.23 -13.93
CA ASN A 63 3.12 1.65 -15.23
C ASN A 63 1.62 1.73 -15.56
N GLY A 64 0.84 2.28 -14.65
CA GLY A 64 -0.61 2.37 -14.82
C GLY A 64 -1.35 1.14 -14.32
N ASP A 65 -0.67 0.28 -13.58
CA ASP A 65 -1.27 -0.93 -13.02
C ASP A 65 -1.99 -0.62 -11.71
N VAL A 66 -3.16 -1.24 -11.56
CA VAL A 66 -3.88 -1.27 -10.30
C VAL A 66 -4.09 -2.75 -9.98
N ILE A 67 -3.46 -3.21 -8.90
CA ILE A 67 -3.42 -4.63 -8.55
C ILE A 67 -4.14 -4.86 -7.24
N GLU A 68 -5.08 -5.80 -7.23
CA GLU A 68 -5.72 -6.27 -6.02
C GLU A 68 -5.07 -7.60 -5.60
N PRO A 69 -4.65 -7.76 -4.33
CA PRO A 69 -3.98 -8.97 -3.90
C PRO A 69 -4.96 -10.14 -3.76
N GLU A 70 -4.53 -11.30 -4.19
CA GLU A 70 -5.35 -12.52 -4.03
C GLU A 70 -5.50 -12.94 -2.56
N ALA A 71 -4.45 -12.76 -1.79
CA ALA A 71 -4.40 -13.22 -0.41
C ALA A 71 -4.67 -12.14 0.63
N GLY A 72 -5.05 -10.94 0.20
CA GLY A 72 -5.35 -9.84 1.12
C GLY A 72 -4.14 -9.20 1.77
N VAL A 73 -2.93 -9.52 1.34
CA VAL A 73 -1.68 -8.95 1.86
C VAL A 73 -0.92 -8.25 0.75
N LEU A 74 -0.59 -6.99 0.98
CA LEU A 74 0.28 -6.22 0.09
C LEU A 74 1.43 -5.62 0.88
N ALA A 75 2.58 -5.52 0.25
CA ALA A 75 3.73 -4.83 0.81
C ALA A 75 4.55 -4.19 -0.29
N ILE A 76 5.12 -3.04 -0.01
CA ILE A 76 6.00 -2.32 -0.92
C ILE A 76 7.24 -1.81 -0.18
N GLY A 77 8.25 -1.42 -0.94
CA GLY A 77 9.49 -0.92 -0.40
C GLY A 77 10.57 -1.98 -0.36
N SER A 78 11.75 -1.61 0.15
CA SER A 78 12.93 -2.48 0.17
C SER A 78 12.73 -3.77 0.96
N GLY A 79 12.00 -3.69 2.07
CA GLY A 79 11.68 -4.85 2.91
C GLY A 79 10.35 -5.50 2.56
N GLY A 80 9.70 -5.05 1.49
CA GLY A 80 8.34 -5.46 1.16
C GLY A 80 8.16 -6.96 0.97
N ASN A 81 9.07 -7.61 0.26
CA ASN A 81 8.95 -9.05 0.03
C ASN A 81 9.08 -9.88 1.31
N TYR A 82 9.96 -9.45 2.22
CA TYR A 82 10.10 -10.11 3.51
C TYR A 82 8.83 -9.94 4.35
N ALA A 83 8.32 -8.72 4.41
CA ALA A 83 7.10 -8.42 5.14
C ALA A 83 5.91 -9.18 4.58
N ARG A 84 5.78 -9.21 3.25
CA ARG A 84 4.69 -9.92 2.58
C ARG A 84 4.72 -11.42 2.86
N ALA A 85 5.90 -12.03 2.76
CA ALA A 85 6.05 -13.45 3.04
C ALA A 85 5.70 -13.77 4.49
N ALA A 86 6.20 -12.98 5.43
CA ALA A 86 5.91 -13.15 6.85
C ALA A 86 4.43 -12.96 7.16
N ALA A 87 3.84 -11.89 6.64
CA ALA A 87 2.43 -11.60 6.88
C ALA A 87 1.51 -12.68 6.29
N THR A 88 1.84 -13.16 5.10
CA THR A 88 1.07 -14.24 4.46
C THR A 88 1.12 -15.50 5.31
N ALA A 89 2.30 -15.89 5.77
CA ALA A 89 2.46 -17.07 6.61
C ALA A 89 1.71 -16.94 7.93
N LEU A 90 1.78 -15.78 8.56
CA LEU A 90 1.06 -15.54 9.82
C LEU A 90 -0.45 -15.54 9.64
N ALA A 91 -0.93 -14.90 8.56
CA ALA A 91 -2.37 -14.84 8.30
C ALA A 91 -2.96 -16.22 8.00
N GLU A 92 -2.21 -17.07 7.31
CA GLU A 92 -2.68 -18.40 6.92
C GLU A 92 -2.56 -19.44 8.03
N ASN A 93 -1.66 -19.26 8.99
CA ASN A 93 -1.30 -20.29 9.96
C ASN A 93 -1.54 -19.91 11.42
N THR A 94 -2.07 -18.74 11.69
CA THR A 94 -2.35 -18.29 13.05
C THR A 94 -3.72 -17.63 13.14
N GLU A 95 -4.16 -17.39 14.38
CA GLU A 95 -5.41 -16.67 14.66
C GLU A 95 -5.16 -15.17 14.89
N LEU A 96 -3.96 -14.67 14.59
CA LEU A 96 -3.61 -13.27 14.83
C LEU A 96 -4.46 -12.34 13.99
N GLY A 97 -4.87 -11.23 14.59
CA GLY A 97 -5.55 -10.17 13.87
C GLY A 97 -4.61 -9.36 12.98
N PRO A 98 -5.17 -8.51 12.10
CA PRO A 98 -4.35 -7.76 11.14
C PRO A 98 -3.26 -6.90 11.75
N GLU A 99 -3.53 -6.24 12.88
CA GLU A 99 -2.53 -5.39 13.53
C GLU A 99 -1.31 -6.18 13.98
N ASP A 100 -1.54 -7.33 14.63
CA ASP A 100 -0.44 -8.17 15.11
C ASP A 100 0.34 -8.80 13.96
N VAL A 101 -0.37 -9.20 12.90
CA VAL A 101 0.27 -9.73 11.69
C VAL A 101 1.22 -8.69 11.09
N VAL A 102 0.75 -7.47 10.92
CA VAL A 102 1.55 -6.37 10.35
C VAL A 102 2.75 -6.07 11.25
N ARG A 103 2.54 -5.97 12.55
CA ARG A 103 3.61 -5.66 13.50
C ARG A 103 4.72 -6.72 13.46
N LYS A 104 4.35 -7.98 13.49
CA LYS A 104 5.31 -9.08 13.44
C LYS A 104 6.02 -9.16 12.10
N ALA A 105 5.27 -8.99 11.01
CA ALA A 105 5.82 -9.05 9.66
C ALA A 105 6.83 -7.93 9.40
N LEU A 106 6.52 -6.72 9.82
CA LEU A 106 7.43 -5.59 9.65
C LEU A 106 8.65 -5.70 10.55
N THR A 107 8.51 -6.28 11.74
CA THR A 107 9.64 -6.56 12.62
C THR A 107 10.60 -7.56 11.98
N ILE A 108 10.07 -8.61 11.38
CA ILE A 108 10.88 -9.60 10.66
C ILE A 108 11.58 -8.93 9.46
N ALA A 109 10.87 -8.12 8.71
CA ALA A 109 11.47 -7.39 7.59
C ALA A 109 12.62 -6.48 8.06
N GLY A 110 12.42 -5.80 9.20
CA GLY A 110 13.45 -4.96 9.79
C GLY A 110 14.68 -5.73 10.24
N ASP A 111 14.49 -6.96 10.69
CA ASP A 111 15.61 -7.84 11.10
C ASP A 111 16.42 -8.32 9.90
N ILE A 112 15.80 -8.49 8.75
CA ILE A 112 16.43 -9.06 7.55
C ILE A 112 16.99 -7.99 6.62
N CYS A 113 16.20 -6.95 6.35
CA CYS A 113 16.54 -5.95 5.34
C CYS A 113 17.27 -4.77 5.95
N VAL A 114 18.49 -4.51 5.49
CA VAL A 114 19.33 -3.43 6.02
C VAL A 114 18.70 -2.04 5.78
N TYR A 115 17.85 -1.90 4.78
CA TYR A 115 17.20 -0.63 4.45
C TYR A 115 15.87 -0.43 5.18
N THR A 116 15.48 -1.38 6.00
CA THR A 116 14.22 -1.34 6.77
C THR A 116 14.57 -1.18 8.25
N ASN A 117 13.77 -0.44 8.98
CA ASN A 117 13.98 -0.22 10.41
C ASN A 117 12.82 -0.80 11.23
N HIS A 118 12.89 -0.60 12.54
CA HIS A 118 11.85 -1.07 13.47
C HIS A 118 10.97 0.07 13.98
N SER A 119 11.03 1.23 13.33
CA SER A 119 10.13 2.35 13.64
C SER A 119 8.83 2.16 12.87
N LEU A 120 7.81 1.69 13.55
CA LEU A 120 6.56 1.31 12.93
C LEU A 120 5.46 2.33 13.24
N THR A 121 4.70 2.69 12.22
CA THR A 121 3.43 3.39 12.37
C THR A 121 2.36 2.46 11.87
N ILE A 122 1.45 2.07 12.74
CA ILE A 122 0.40 1.09 12.39
C ILE A 122 -0.95 1.74 12.59
N GLU A 123 -1.77 1.65 11.57
CA GLU A 123 -3.14 2.14 11.59
C GLU A 123 -4.08 1.01 11.22
N THR A 124 -5.27 1.03 11.78
CA THR A 124 -6.27 0.00 11.59
C THR A 124 -7.54 0.60 11.04
N LEU A 125 -8.07 -0.02 10.01
CA LEU A 125 -9.39 0.30 9.48
C LEU A 125 -10.36 -0.78 9.94
N ASN A 126 -11.40 -0.39 10.66
CA ASN A 126 -12.42 -1.33 11.08
C ASN A 126 -13.48 -1.47 10.01
N ALA A 127 -13.84 -2.71 9.69
CA ALA A 127 -15.00 -2.94 8.85
C ALA A 127 -16.22 -2.35 9.52
N ASN A 128 -17.12 -1.75 8.75
CA ASN A 128 -18.34 -1.23 9.30
C ASN A 128 -19.14 -2.36 9.92
N ALA A 129 -19.56 -2.15 11.15
CA ALA A 129 -20.28 -3.18 11.93
C ALA A 129 -21.75 -3.31 11.56
N GLU A 130 -22.13 -2.70 10.51
CA GLU A 130 -23.53 -2.76 10.15
C GLU A 130 -23.79 -3.56 8.98
#